data_7bc910cdfdd423de2a287afd4d0a7956
#
_entry.id   7bc910cdfdd423de2a287afd4d0a7956
#
_cell.length_a   1.000
_cell.length_b   1.000
_cell.length_c   1.000
_cell.angle_alpha   90.00
_cell.angle_beta   90.00
_cell.angle_gamma   90.00
#
_symmetry.space_group_name_H-M   'P 1'
#
loop_
_entity.id
_entity.type
_entity.pdbx_description
1 polymer ?
#
loop_
_entity_poly.entity_id
_entity_poly.type
_entity_poly.pdbx_seq_one_letter_code
_entity_poly.pdbx_strand_id
1 'polypeptide(L)'
;MLNLIFLRVSANALSNPGMIIVLLILLSPFFVYGYSLTNKLAEILKTDYPKVFMEYEDELTGFKRDLKVVLFASEIRNLDDKRVQDIRKKIMIMIGVMFVYIILIIFLMVKFQLFD
;
A
#
# COMPACT_ATOMS: atom_id res chain seq x y z
N MET A 1 -19.71 16.05 17.43
CA MET A 1 -19.03 17.33 17.23
C MET A 1 -17.56 17.18 16.87
N LEU A 2 -16.78 16.41 17.63
CA LEU A 2 -15.36 16.15 17.35
C LEU A 2 -15.15 15.50 15.97
N ASN A 3 -16.01 14.59 15.56
CA ASN A 3 -15.91 13.91 14.26
C ASN A 3 -16.09 14.87 13.07
N LEU A 4 -17.00 15.83 13.20
CA LEU A 4 -17.24 16.83 12.17
C LEU A 4 -16.06 17.80 12.04
N ILE A 5 -15.49 18.23 13.16
CA ILE A 5 -14.30 19.08 13.18
C ILE A 5 -13.11 18.34 12.57
N PHE A 6 -12.92 17.08 12.93
CA PHE A 6 -11.86 16.23 12.40
C PHE A 6 -11.98 16.09 10.88
N LEU A 7 -13.17 15.76 10.37
CA LEU A 7 -13.41 15.62 8.94
C LEU A 7 -13.17 16.93 8.18
N ARG A 8 -13.60 18.04 8.74
CA ARG A 8 -13.45 19.36 8.13
C ARG A 8 -11.98 19.77 8.04
N VAL A 9 -11.22 19.57 9.11
CA VAL A 9 -9.79 19.89 9.15
C VAL A 9 -9.03 18.97 8.21
N SER A 10 -9.35 17.68 8.19
CA SER A 10 -8.74 16.72 7.28
C SER A 10 -9.00 17.08 5.81
N ALA A 11 -10.23 17.47 5.47
CA ALA A 11 -10.57 17.86 4.11
C ALA A 11 -9.80 19.12 3.68
N ASN A 12 -9.68 20.12 4.56
CA ASN A 12 -8.93 21.33 4.28
C ASN A 12 -7.43 21.04 4.12
N ALA A 13 -6.87 20.20 4.96
CA ALA A 13 -5.46 19.79 4.86
C ALA A 13 -5.20 19.04 3.55
N LEU A 14 -6.09 18.13 3.16
CA LEU A 14 -5.95 17.34 1.93
C LEU A 14 -6.15 18.19 0.67
N SER A 15 -6.89 19.31 0.75
CA SER A 15 -7.06 20.21 -0.38
C SER A 15 -5.86 21.13 -0.62
N ASN A 16 -4.94 21.23 0.33
CA ASN A 16 -3.74 22.05 0.20
C ASN A 16 -2.68 21.31 -0.64
N PRO A 17 -2.25 21.88 -1.81
CA PRO A 17 -1.24 21.19 -2.65
C PRO A 17 0.07 20.90 -1.95
N GLY A 18 0.53 21.79 -1.06
CA GLY A 18 1.75 21.58 -0.30
C GLY A 18 1.68 20.38 0.62
N MET A 19 0.53 20.18 1.27
CA MET A 19 0.31 19.02 2.15
C MET A 19 0.25 17.71 1.36
N ILE A 20 -0.36 17.73 0.17
CA ILE A 20 -0.39 16.55 -0.70
C ILE A 20 1.03 16.15 -1.10
N ILE A 21 1.88 17.10 -1.47
CA ILE A 21 3.27 16.84 -1.81
C ILE A 21 4.03 16.24 -0.63
N VAL A 22 3.87 16.79 0.56
CA VAL A 22 4.50 16.27 1.79
C VAL A 22 4.05 14.83 2.06
N LEU A 23 2.75 14.55 1.95
CA LEU A 23 2.22 13.20 2.14
C LEU A 23 2.80 12.22 1.12
N LEU A 24 2.91 12.62 -0.14
CA LEU A 24 3.50 11.77 -1.19
C LEU A 24 4.97 11.46 -0.89
N ILE A 25 5.73 12.45 -0.45
CA ILE A 25 7.14 12.26 -0.07
C ILE A 25 7.25 11.30 1.12
N LEU A 26 6.41 11.48 2.14
CA LEU A 26 6.43 10.64 3.34
C LEU A 26 5.98 9.20 3.05
N LEU A 27 5.10 9.01 2.06
CA LEU A 27 4.61 7.68 1.67
C LEU A 27 5.50 7.00 0.62
N SER A 28 6.42 7.73 -0.01
CA SER A 28 7.27 7.19 -1.08
C SER A 28 8.06 5.94 -0.68
N PRO A 29 8.64 5.83 0.55
CA PRO A 29 9.34 4.60 0.94
C PRO A 29 8.43 3.37 0.92
N PHE A 30 7.15 3.53 1.29
CA PHE A 30 6.18 2.44 1.25
C PHE A 30 5.90 1.98 -0.18
N PHE A 31 5.76 2.92 -1.11
CA PHE A 31 5.54 2.60 -2.52
C PHE A 31 6.76 1.89 -3.12
N VAL A 32 7.97 2.36 -2.84
CA VAL A 32 9.21 1.73 -3.32
C VAL A 32 9.35 0.31 -2.78
N TYR A 33 9.08 0.13 -1.49
CA TYR A 33 9.15 -1.19 -0.84
C TYR A 33 8.11 -2.15 -1.41
N GLY A 34 6.86 -1.68 -1.56
CA GLY A 34 5.79 -2.48 -2.15
C GLY A 34 6.07 -2.86 -3.59
N TYR A 35 6.62 -1.93 -4.37
CA TYR A 35 7.04 -2.19 -5.74
C TYR A 35 8.12 -3.28 -5.79
N SER A 36 9.12 -3.20 -4.92
CA SER A 36 10.19 -4.19 -4.83
C SER A 36 9.66 -5.58 -4.46
N LEU A 37 8.75 -5.65 -3.49
CA LEU A 37 8.13 -6.92 -3.08
C LEU A 37 7.29 -7.53 -4.21
N THR A 38 6.53 -6.72 -4.93
CA THR A 38 5.71 -7.17 -6.06
C THR A 38 6.60 -7.68 -7.20
N ASN A 39 7.72 -7.01 -7.46
CA ASN A 39 8.68 -7.46 -8.46
C ASN A 39 9.29 -8.82 -8.10
N LYS A 40 9.65 -9.02 -6.84
CA LYS A 40 10.18 -10.32 -6.37
C LYS A 40 9.14 -11.43 -6.54
N LEU A 41 7.89 -11.15 -6.20
CA LEU A 41 6.80 -12.10 -6.38
C LEU A 41 6.61 -12.45 -7.86
N ALA A 42 6.60 -11.43 -8.73
CA ALA A 42 6.46 -11.62 -10.18
C ALA A 42 7.60 -12.48 -10.72
N GLU A 43 8.84 -12.27 -10.29
CA GLU A 43 9.98 -13.09 -10.69
C GLU A 43 9.81 -14.56 -10.28
N ILE A 44 9.40 -14.81 -9.05
CA ILE A 44 9.18 -16.17 -8.54
C ILE A 44 8.09 -16.85 -9.36
N LEU A 45 6.97 -16.18 -9.60
CA LEU A 45 5.85 -16.72 -10.38
C LEU A 45 6.25 -16.95 -11.82
N LYS A 46 7.00 -16.03 -12.43
CA LYS A 46 7.45 -16.18 -13.82
C LYS A 46 8.36 -17.39 -14.00
N THR A 47 9.23 -17.66 -13.03
CA THR A 47 10.21 -18.75 -13.09
C THR A 47 9.59 -20.09 -12.73
N ASP A 48 8.86 -20.17 -11.63
CA ASP A 48 8.38 -21.43 -11.04
C ASP A 48 6.90 -21.72 -11.35
N TYR A 49 6.10 -20.68 -11.60
CA TYR A 49 4.65 -20.81 -11.83
C TYR A 49 4.22 -19.98 -13.05
N PRO A 50 4.72 -20.33 -14.25
CA PRO A 50 4.48 -19.48 -15.44
C PRO A 50 3.00 -19.34 -15.81
N LYS A 51 2.18 -20.34 -15.54
CA LYS A 51 0.74 -20.29 -15.82
C LYS A 51 0.05 -19.23 -14.97
N VAL A 52 0.37 -19.20 -13.67
CA VAL A 52 -0.17 -18.19 -12.74
C VAL A 52 0.33 -16.79 -13.12
N PHE A 53 1.60 -16.67 -13.47
CA PHE A 53 2.18 -15.40 -13.92
C PHE A 53 1.45 -14.86 -15.15
N MET A 54 1.21 -15.70 -16.16
CA MET A 54 0.51 -15.27 -17.38
C MET A 54 -0.92 -14.81 -17.11
N GLU A 55 -1.60 -15.46 -16.17
CA GLU A 55 -2.98 -15.10 -15.79
C GLU A 55 -3.05 -13.72 -15.13
N TYR A 56 -2.06 -13.36 -14.30
CA TYR A 56 -2.05 -12.12 -13.53
C TYR A 56 -0.92 -11.16 -13.93
N GLU A 57 -0.39 -11.30 -15.15
CA GLU A 57 0.75 -10.49 -15.60
C GLU A 57 0.49 -9.00 -15.48
N ASP A 58 -0.68 -8.52 -15.92
CA ASP A 58 -1.02 -7.10 -15.90
C ASP A 58 -1.12 -6.54 -14.47
N GLU A 59 -1.61 -7.35 -13.54
CA GLU A 59 -1.79 -6.97 -12.13
C GLU A 59 -0.49 -7.07 -11.33
N LEU A 60 0.45 -7.91 -11.77
CA LEU A 60 1.73 -8.11 -11.10
C LEU A 60 2.84 -7.19 -11.61
N THR A 61 2.72 -6.69 -12.85
CA THR A 61 3.74 -5.87 -13.50
C THR A 61 3.13 -4.59 -14.06
N GLY A 62 3.97 -3.57 -14.32
CA GLY A 62 3.53 -2.34 -14.94
C GLY A 62 2.87 -1.35 -13.99
N PHE A 63 2.16 -0.37 -14.57
CA PHE A 63 1.53 0.71 -13.82
C PHE A 63 0.18 0.33 -13.18
N LYS A 64 -0.44 -0.76 -13.65
CA LYS A 64 -1.74 -1.21 -13.16
C LYS A 64 -1.63 -2.32 -12.12
N ARG A 65 -0.56 -2.30 -11.32
CA ARG A 65 -0.38 -3.30 -10.25
C ARG A 65 -1.53 -3.25 -9.27
N ASP A 66 -2.08 -4.41 -8.96
CA ASP A 66 -3.17 -4.53 -8.03
C ASP A 66 -2.74 -5.42 -6.85
N LEU A 67 -2.55 -4.80 -5.70
CA LEU A 67 -2.19 -5.51 -4.47
C LEU A 67 -3.30 -6.46 -4.01
N LYS A 68 -4.56 -6.19 -4.37
CA LYS A 68 -5.67 -7.09 -4.08
C LYS A 68 -5.46 -8.46 -4.73
N VAL A 69 -4.98 -8.49 -5.97
CA VAL A 69 -4.68 -9.74 -6.67
C VAL A 69 -3.60 -10.52 -5.93
N VAL A 70 -2.54 -9.84 -5.51
CA VAL A 70 -1.44 -10.46 -4.77
C VAL A 70 -1.93 -11.08 -3.46
N LEU A 71 -2.82 -10.39 -2.75
CA LEU A 71 -3.28 -10.81 -1.41
C LEU A 71 -4.44 -11.81 -1.47
N PHE A 72 -5.35 -11.66 -2.44
CA PHE A 72 -6.63 -12.36 -2.41
C PHE A 72 -6.86 -13.33 -3.57
N ALA A 73 -6.03 -13.29 -4.64
CA ALA A 73 -6.16 -14.26 -5.71
C ALA A 73 -5.93 -15.68 -5.18
N SER A 74 -6.90 -16.57 -5.40
CA SER A 74 -6.86 -17.92 -4.85
C SER A 74 -5.66 -18.72 -5.36
N GLU A 75 -5.29 -18.55 -6.62
CA GLU A 75 -4.16 -19.22 -7.23
C GLU A 75 -2.82 -18.86 -6.57
N ILE A 76 -2.67 -17.59 -6.17
CA ILE A 76 -1.46 -17.10 -5.49
C ILE A 76 -1.54 -17.44 -3.99
N ARG A 77 -2.71 -17.23 -3.38
CA ARG A 77 -2.91 -17.47 -1.95
C ARG A 77 -2.70 -18.91 -1.56
N ASN A 78 -3.10 -19.85 -2.43
CA ASN A 78 -3.06 -21.28 -2.16
C ASN A 78 -1.76 -21.94 -2.61
N LEU A 79 -0.80 -21.17 -3.14
CA LEU A 79 0.50 -21.73 -3.50
C LEU A 79 1.24 -22.19 -2.24
N ASP A 80 1.68 -23.46 -2.26
CA ASP A 80 2.45 -24.04 -1.18
C ASP A 80 3.95 -23.73 -1.38
N ASP A 81 4.26 -22.44 -1.37
CA ASP A 81 5.61 -21.93 -1.54
C ASP A 81 5.88 -20.87 -0.48
N LYS A 82 6.84 -21.17 0.39
CA LYS A 82 7.19 -20.32 1.50
C LYS A 82 7.64 -18.91 1.05
N ARG A 83 8.37 -18.85 -0.07
CA ARG A 83 8.85 -17.56 -0.62
C ARG A 83 7.68 -16.66 -1.01
N VAL A 84 6.67 -17.24 -1.67
CA VAL A 84 5.46 -16.51 -2.08
C VAL A 84 4.69 -16.05 -0.85
N GLN A 85 4.47 -16.92 0.12
CA GLN A 85 3.70 -16.59 1.32
C GLN A 85 4.44 -15.57 2.19
N ASP A 86 5.75 -15.61 2.28
CA ASP A 86 6.56 -14.62 2.98
C ASP A 86 6.40 -13.22 2.36
N ILE A 87 6.43 -13.13 1.03
CA ILE A 87 6.24 -11.85 0.33
C ILE A 87 4.83 -11.31 0.57
N ARG A 88 3.81 -12.15 0.47
CA ARG A 88 2.43 -11.77 0.75
C ARG A 88 2.28 -11.24 2.18
N LYS A 89 2.87 -11.93 3.15
CA LYS A 89 2.85 -11.52 4.55
C LYS A 89 3.52 -10.15 4.74
N LYS A 90 4.67 -9.93 4.10
CA LYS A 90 5.36 -8.65 4.15
C LYS A 90 4.52 -7.52 3.57
N ILE A 91 3.83 -7.77 2.46
CA ILE A 91 2.93 -6.79 1.85
C ILE A 91 1.77 -6.47 2.79
N MET A 92 1.17 -7.47 3.43
CA MET A 92 0.09 -7.26 4.39
C MET A 92 0.54 -6.41 5.58
N ILE A 93 1.71 -6.72 6.14
CA ILE A 93 2.29 -5.95 7.24
C ILE A 93 2.57 -4.51 6.80
N MET A 94 3.13 -4.32 5.61
CA MET A 94 3.40 -3.00 5.05
C MET A 94 2.13 -2.17 4.92
N ILE A 95 1.05 -2.75 4.41
CA ILE A 95 -0.23 -2.06 4.28
C ILE A 95 -0.76 -1.66 5.66
N GLY A 96 -0.70 -2.54 6.65
CA GLY A 96 -1.11 -2.24 8.01
C GLY A 96 -0.31 -1.09 8.63
N VAL A 97 1.01 -1.14 8.49
CA VAL A 97 1.89 -0.06 8.96
C VAL A 97 1.60 1.25 8.26
N MET A 98 1.36 1.21 6.95
CA MET A 98 1.01 2.40 6.17
C MET A 98 -0.30 3.03 6.65
N PHE A 99 -1.32 2.22 6.96
CA PHE A 99 -2.58 2.71 7.51
C PHE A 99 -2.38 3.42 8.85
N VAL A 100 -1.64 2.78 9.78
CA VAL A 100 -1.33 3.38 11.08
C VAL A 100 -0.57 4.70 10.90
N TYR A 101 0.38 4.72 9.98
CA TYR A 101 1.19 5.91 9.69
C TYR A 101 0.34 7.07 9.16
N ILE A 102 -0.59 6.78 8.24
CA ILE A 102 -1.52 7.79 7.70
C ILE A 102 -2.41 8.35 8.80
N ILE A 103 -2.95 7.48 9.67
CA ILE A 103 -3.80 7.89 10.79
C ILE A 103 -3.02 8.80 11.72
N LEU A 104 -1.77 8.48 12.05
CA LEU A 104 -0.92 9.30 12.90
C LEU A 104 -0.63 10.67 12.28
N ILE A 105 -0.35 10.72 10.98
CA ILE A 105 -0.12 11.98 10.26
C ILE A 105 -1.37 12.86 10.32
N ILE A 106 -2.53 12.29 10.02
CA ILE A 106 -3.80 13.04 10.07
C ILE A 106 -4.06 13.55 11.48
N PHE A 107 -3.84 12.71 12.49
CA PHE A 107 -4.01 13.09 13.90
C PHE A 107 -3.09 14.25 14.29
N LEU A 108 -1.83 14.21 13.89
CA LEU A 108 -0.88 15.29 14.17
C LEU A 108 -1.27 16.58 13.45
N MET A 109 -1.73 16.49 12.22
CA MET A 109 -2.21 17.67 11.48
C MET A 109 -3.40 18.33 12.20
N VAL A 110 -4.37 17.54 12.63
CA VAL A 110 -5.53 18.03 13.36
C VAL A 110 -5.10 18.68 14.67
N LYS A 111 -4.18 18.04 15.39
CA LYS A 111 -3.66 18.56 16.65
C LYS A 111 -2.96 19.91 16.47
N PHE A 112 -2.11 20.02 15.45
CA PHE A 112 -1.41 21.28 15.17
C PHE A 112 -2.37 22.40 14.78
N GLN A 113 -3.39 22.12 13.99
CA GLN A 113 -4.37 23.14 13.59
C GLN A 113 -5.30 23.55 14.73
N LEU A 114 -5.58 22.65 15.66
CA LEU A 114 -6.42 22.96 16.82
C LEU A 114 -5.68 23.81 17.87
N PHE A 115 -4.36 23.76 17.90
CA PHE A 115 -3.56 24.51 18.88
C PHE A 115 -2.96 25.82 18.32
N ASP A 116 -3.03 26.01 17.03
CA ASP A 116 -2.65 27.29 16.39
C ASP A 116 -3.86 28.22 16.27
#